data_2befce6574fd4d64c938ff780c6aea5c
#
_entry.id   2befce6574fd4d64c938ff780c6aea5c
#
_cell.length_a   1.000
_cell.length_b   1.000
_cell.length_c   1.000
_cell.angle_alpha   90.00
_cell.angle_beta   90.00
_cell.angle_gamma   90.00
#
_symmetry.space_group_name_H-M   'P 1'
#
loop_
_entity.id
_entity.type
_entity.pdbx_description
1 polymer ?
#
loop_
_entity_poly.entity_id
_entity_poly.type
_entity_poly.pdbx_seq_one_letter_code
_entity_poly.pdbx_strand_id
1 'polypeptide(L)'
;MTISGRTKLIAHLGYPTESFKAPMIYNPYFEKYNIDAIVVPMGCKAEDYAAFLKLVFKLSNIHGALVTMPHKVTTVPLLDEVMTTAKVAGSCNAVRLGPGGILVGDMFDGEGFVRGVLRKGRVLAGARALVVGSGGVGSAIVASLAKAGVAELALFDAHSATMNGLAERLRAYYPALKTEVGSKDPAGFDVIVNATPLGMKESDPLPMEVARISPSTFVGEVVMKQEITPFLAAARARGCQIQIGTDMLFEQIPAYLEFFGFRTTTPDELRAVAQINY
;
A
#
# COMPACT_ATOMS: atom_id res chain seq x y z
N MET A 1 -26.95 -3.58 7.95
CA MET A 1 -26.76 -2.12 8.08
C MET A 1 -27.88 -1.39 7.38
N THR A 2 -28.51 -0.36 8.00
CA THR A 2 -29.54 0.49 7.37
C THR A 2 -28.87 1.75 6.84
N ILE A 3 -29.00 2.01 5.53
CA ILE A 3 -28.47 3.23 4.89
C ILE A 3 -29.54 4.33 5.02
N SER A 4 -29.16 5.51 5.49
CA SER A 4 -30.01 6.69 5.65
C SER A 4 -29.40 7.92 4.96
N GLY A 5 -30.11 9.04 4.92
CA GLY A 5 -29.59 10.30 4.41
C GLY A 5 -28.40 10.88 5.23
N ARG A 6 -28.07 10.31 6.39
CA ARG A 6 -26.95 10.71 7.23
C ARG A 6 -25.72 9.80 7.06
N THR A 7 -25.87 8.67 6.38
CA THR A 7 -24.79 7.70 6.20
C THR A 7 -23.64 8.33 5.42
N LYS A 8 -22.44 8.27 6.00
CA LYS A 8 -21.21 8.75 5.38
C LYS A 8 -20.79 7.84 4.23
N LEU A 9 -20.48 8.40 3.08
CA LEU A 9 -20.02 7.66 1.92
C LEU A 9 -18.49 7.75 1.82
N ILE A 10 -17.84 6.60 1.64
CA ILE A 10 -16.44 6.51 1.18
C ILE A 10 -16.50 5.97 -0.25
N ALA A 11 -16.17 6.81 -1.22
CA ALA A 11 -16.10 6.42 -2.62
C ALA A 11 -14.89 5.47 -2.82
N HIS A 12 -15.06 4.32 -3.46
CA HIS A 12 -13.94 3.48 -3.87
C HIS A 12 -13.78 3.60 -5.39
N LEU A 13 -12.85 4.47 -5.80
CA LEU A 13 -12.66 4.93 -7.18
C LEU A 13 -11.62 4.10 -7.90
N GLY A 14 -11.97 3.60 -9.09
CA GLY A 14 -11.08 2.84 -9.96
C GLY A 14 -11.83 2.21 -11.13
N TYR A 15 -11.15 1.42 -11.95
CA TYR A 15 -11.76 0.73 -13.09
C TYR A 15 -10.89 -0.47 -13.53
N PRO A 16 -11.48 -1.65 -13.77
CA PRO A 16 -12.87 -2.04 -13.51
C PRO A 16 -13.12 -2.32 -12.01
N THR A 17 -14.39 -2.37 -11.57
CA THR A 17 -14.76 -2.48 -10.15
C THR A 17 -14.83 -3.91 -9.62
N GLU A 18 -14.87 -4.92 -10.48
CA GLU A 18 -15.12 -6.32 -10.11
C GLU A 18 -14.05 -6.90 -9.17
N SER A 19 -12.84 -6.35 -9.22
CA SER A 19 -11.73 -6.79 -8.37
C SER A 19 -11.66 -6.09 -7.00
N PHE A 20 -12.60 -5.17 -6.70
CA PHE A 20 -12.55 -4.37 -5.47
C PHE A 20 -12.91 -5.20 -4.24
N LYS A 21 -11.94 -5.41 -3.36
CA LYS A 21 -12.09 -6.17 -2.11
C LYS A 21 -12.47 -5.30 -0.92
N ALA A 22 -12.15 -4.02 -0.93
CA ALA A 22 -12.37 -3.12 0.20
C ALA A 22 -13.82 -3.11 0.72
N PRO A 23 -14.89 -3.03 -0.11
CA PRO A 23 -16.25 -3.04 0.39
C PRO A 23 -16.59 -4.28 1.23
N MET A 24 -16.01 -5.45 0.87
CA MET A 24 -16.23 -6.71 1.57
C MET A 24 -15.51 -6.82 2.91
N ILE A 25 -14.66 -5.86 3.25
CA ILE A 25 -13.95 -5.78 4.53
C ILE A 25 -14.50 -4.63 5.37
N TYR A 26 -14.58 -3.42 4.78
CA TYR A 26 -15.03 -2.23 5.52
C TYR A 26 -16.50 -2.28 5.90
N ASN A 27 -17.40 -2.69 4.99
CA ASN A 27 -18.82 -2.64 5.26
C ASN A 27 -19.25 -3.61 6.38
N PRO A 28 -18.79 -4.87 6.43
CA PRO A 28 -19.03 -5.74 7.58
C PRO A 28 -18.44 -5.20 8.89
N TYR A 29 -17.26 -4.55 8.83
CA TYR A 29 -16.67 -3.90 9.98
C TYR A 29 -17.54 -2.73 10.48
N PHE A 30 -17.99 -1.84 9.59
CA PHE A 30 -18.86 -0.72 9.93
C PHE A 30 -20.18 -1.20 10.55
N GLU A 31 -20.78 -2.24 9.97
CA GLU A 31 -22.00 -2.83 10.50
C GLU A 31 -21.80 -3.40 11.92
N LYS A 32 -20.76 -4.20 12.13
CA LYS A 32 -20.47 -4.80 13.44
C LYS A 32 -20.28 -3.76 14.54
N TYR A 33 -19.64 -2.64 14.22
CA TYR A 33 -19.32 -1.60 15.20
C TYR A 33 -20.29 -0.41 15.17
N ASN A 34 -21.43 -0.53 14.47
CA ASN A 34 -22.47 0.52 14.34
C ASN A 34 -21.89 1.86 13.87
N ILE A 35 -20.93 1.83 12.95
CA ILE A 35 -20.39 3.03 12.30
C ILE A 35 -21.29 3.37 11.11
N ASP A 36 -21.94 4.53 11.15
CA ASP A 36 -22.86 4.99 10.07
C ASP A 36 -22.06 5.47 8.85
N ALA A 37 -21.37 4.53 8.20
CA ALA A 37 -20.56 4.76 7.00
C ALA A 37 -20.60 3.54 6.07
N ILE A 38 -20.41 3.76 4.78
CA ILE A 38 -20.35 2.70 3.76
C ILE A 38 -19.28 2.99 2.72
N VAL A 39 -18.53 1.97 2.32
CA VAL A 39 -17.63 2.02 1.14
C VAL A 39 -18.42 1.57 -0.09
N VAL A 40 -18.48 2.44 -1.08
CA VAL A 40 -19.25 2.21 -2.32
C VAL A 40 -18.29 2.13 -3.52
N PRO A 41 -18.26 0.99 -4.26
CA PRO A 41 -17.50 0.89 -5.51
C PRO A 41 -18.06 1.87 -6.55
N MET A 42 -17.19 2.68 -7.14
CA MET A 42 -17.55 3.64 -8.18
C MET A 42 -16.58 3.49 -9.35
N GLY A 43 -17.05 2.86 -10.43
CA GLY A 43 -16.28 2.66 -11.64
C GLY A 43 -16.16 3.96 -12.43
N CYS A 44 -14.95 4.49 -12.54
CA CYS A 44 -14.66 5.68 -13.30
C CYS A 44 -13.50 5.41 -14.27
N LYS A 45 -13.69 5.67 -15.56
CA LYS A 45 -12.63 5.53 -16.56
C LYS A 45 -11.62 6.67 -16.45
N ALA A 46 -10.43 6.45 -17.03
CA ALA A 46 -9.31 7.40 -16.90
C ALA A 46 -9.62 8.78 -17.47
N GLU A 47 -10.37 8.85 -18.59
CA GLU A 47 -10.75 10.08 -19.26
C GLU A 47 -11.67 10.98 -18.42
N ASP A 48 -12.51 10.39 -17.56
CA ASP A 48 -13.48 11.12 -16.75
C ASP A 48 -12.98 11.41 -15.33
N TYR A 49 -11.93 10.73 -14.89
CA TYR A 49 -11.53 10.67 -13.49
C TYR A 49 -11.20 12.05 -12.88
N ALA A 50 -10.46 12.89 -13.59
CA ALA A 50 -10.04 14.19 -13.06
C ALA A 50 -11.22 15.11 -12.74
N ALA A 51 -12.25 15.10 -13.60
CA ALA A 51 -13.49 15.85 -13.37
C ALA A 51 -14.33 15.20 -12.27
N PHE A 52 -14.45 13.87 -12.29
CA PHE A 52 -15.25 13.11 -11.35
C PHE A 52 -14.72 13.23 -9.90
N LEU A 53 -13.41 13.16 -9.68
CA LEU A 53 -12.82 13.32 -8.35
C LEU A 53 -13.23 14.64 -7.70
N LYS A 54 -13.20 15.74 -8.45
CA LYS A 54 -13.61 17.07 -7.95
C LYS A 54 -15.11 17.14 -7.67
N LEU A 55 -15.93 16.49 -8.50
CA LEU A 55 -17.38 16.51 -8.38
C LEU A 55 -17.88 15.62 -7.22
N VAL A 56 -17.30 14.45 -7.01
CA VAL A 56 -17.71 13.55 -5.93
C VAL A 56 -17.56 14.21 -4.55
N PHE A 57 -16.52 15.04 -4.38
CA PHE A 57 -16.32 15.80 -3.13
C PHE A 57 -17.22 17.05 -2.99
N LYS A 58 -18.10 17.32 -3.96
CA LYS A 58 -19.21 18.31 -3.80
C LYS A 58 -20.46 17.71 -3.17
N LEU A 59 -20.55 16.40 -3.05
CA LEU A 59 -21.66 15.74 -2.36
C LEU A 59 -21.55 15.98 -0.86
N SER A 60 -22.68 16.28 -0.21
CA SER A 60 -22.71 16.68 1.20
C SER A 60 -22.39 15.56 2.19
N ASN A 61 -22.53 14.30 1.78
CA ASN A 61 -22.29 13.11 2.61
C ASN A 61 -21.05 12.31 2.20
N ILE A 62 -20.25 12.77 1.26
CA ILE A 62 -18.93 12.19 0.98
C ILE A 62 -17.99 12.48 2.15
N HIS A 63 -17.42 11.43 2.72
CA HIS A 63 -16.49 11.50 3.82
C HIS A 63 -15.04 11.33 3.37
N GLY A 64 -14.82 10.58 2.30
CA GLY A 64 -13.53 10.33 1.73
C GLY A 64 -13.60 9.46 0.47
N ALA A 65 -12.44 9.21 -0.13
CA ALA A 65 -12.30 8.31 -1.25
C ALA A 65 -11.09 7.40 -1.08
N LEU A 66 -11.28 6.10 -1.32
CA LEU A 66 -10.24 5.13 -1.63
C LEU A 66 -9.99 5.19 -3.13
N VAL A 67 -8.74 5.24 -3.55
CA VAL A 67 -8.36 5.31 -4.96
C VAL A 67 -7.51 4.09 -5.33
N THR A 68 -7.91 3.39 -6.40
CA THR A 68 -7.17 2.25 -6.91
C THR A 68 -6.83 2.41 -8.39
N MET A 69 -6.34 1.36 -9.03
CA MET A 69 -5.99 1.41 -10.46
C MET A 69 -7.18 1.85 -11.33
N PRO A 70 -6.91 2.65 -12.39
CA PRO A 70 -5.60 3.13 -12.84
C PRO A 70 -5.22 4.52 -12.26
N HIS A 71 -5.92 5.04 -11.24
CA HIS A 71 -5.96 6.47 -10.90
C HIS A 71 -4.92 6.93 -9.86
N LYS A 72 -4.21 6.03 -9.18
CA LYS A 72 -3.32 6.39 -8.06
C LYS A 72 -2.29 7.49 -8.40
N VAL A 73 -1.69 7.43 -9.59
CA VAL A 73 -0.69 8.42 -10.04
C VAL A 73 -1.37 9.71 -10.47
N THR A 74 -2.46 9.63 -11.23
CA THR A 74 -3.19 10.80 -11.73
C THR A 74 -3.93 11.57 -10.63
N THR A 75 -4.11 10.98 -9.46
CA THR A 75 -4.70 11.66 -8.30
C THR A 75 -3.80 12.75 -7.75
N VAL A 76 -2.49 12.53 -7.70
CA VAL A 76 -1.52 13.42 -7.03
C VAL A 76 -1.64 14.88 -7.51
N PRO A 77 -1.61 15.19 -8.82
CA PRO A 77 -1.73 16.58 -9.30
C PRO A 77 -3.13 17.19 -9.14
N LEU A 78 -4.13 16.43 -8.72
CA LEU A 78 -5.51 16.92 -8.50
C LEU A 78 -5.77 17.34 -7.05
N LEU A 79 -4.82 17.09 -6.15
CA LEU A 79 -4.92 17.40 -4.73
C LEU A 79 -4.40 18.80 -4.43
N ASP A 80 -5.02 19.44 -3.44
CA ASP A 80 -4.53 20.73 -2.89
C ASP A 80 -3.37 20.50 -1.92
N GLU A 81 -3.41 19.40 -1.14
CA GLU A 81 -2.35 19.00 -0.23
C GLU A 81 -2.00 17.52 -0.43
N VAL A 82 -0.73 17.25 -0.66
CA VAL A 82 -0.19 15.90 -0.81
C VAL A 82 0.69 15.59 0.40
N MET A 83 0.39 14.54 1.14
CA MET A 83 1.20 14.11 2.28
C MET A 83 2.55 13.53 1.82
N THR A 84 3.54 13.53 2.71
CA THR A 84 4.94 13.17 2.37
C THR A 84 5.05 11.77 1.76
N THR A 85 4.31 10.79 2.30
CA THR A 85 4.34 9.41 1.78
C THR A 85 3.89 9.37 0.32
N ALA A 86 2.79 10.06 0.00
CA ALA A 86 2.29 10.15 -1.37
C ALA A 86 3.24 10.94 -2.30
N LYS A 87 3.89 12.00 -1.82
CA LYS A 87 4.91 12.75 -2.58
C LYS A 87 6.08 11.86 -2.97
N VAL A 88 6.63 11.10 -2.03
CA VAL A 88 7.74 10.18 -2.28
C VAL A 88 7.31 9.04 -3.19
N ALA A 89 6.16 8.42 -2.92
CA ALA A 89 5.63 7.34 -3.76
C ALA A 89 5.28 7.81 -5.18
N GLY A 90 4.93 9.10 -5.36
CA GLY A 90 4.41 9.62 -6.62
C GLY A 90 3.01 9.10 -6.95
N SER A 91 2.26 8.67 -5.94
CA SER A 91 0.91 8.11 -6.07
C SER A 91 0.12 8.29 -4.79
N CYS A 92 -1.22 8.28 -4.90
CA CYS A 92 -2.15 8.49 -3.81
C CYS A 92 -3.27 7.43 -3.88
N ASN A 93 -3.65 6.86 -2.75
CA ASN A 93 -4.74 5.88 -2.68
C ASN A 93 -5.83 6.23 -1.65
N ALA A 94 -5.72 7.37 -0.96
CA ALA A 94 -6.75 7.90 -0.07
C ALA A 94 -6.86 9.41 -0.22
N VAL A 95 -8.08 9.92 -0.33
CA VAL A 95 -8.38 11.36 -0.41
C VAL A 95 -9.48 11.70 0.58
N ARG A 96 -9.34 12.81 1.30
CA ARG A 96 -10.37 13.38 2.18
C ARG A 96 -10.42 14.89 2.06
N LEU A 97 -11.50 15.47 2.58
CA LEU A 97 -11.54 16.92 2.77
C LEU A 97 -10.74 17.30 4.02
N GLY A 98 -9.88 18.28 3.86
CA GLY A 98 -9.19 19.01 4.93
C GLY A 98 -9.96 20.27 5.34
N PRO A 99 -9.40 21.07 6.29
CA PRO A 99 -9.94 22.35 6.66
C PRO A 99 -10.12 23.27 5.44
N GLY A 100 -11.23 24.01 5.38
CA GLY A 100 -11.53 24.86 4.25
C GLY A 100 -11.99 24.14 2.97
N GLY A 101 -12.23 22.84 3.02
CA GLY A 101 -12.72 22.04 1.90
C GLY A 101 -11.66 21.69 0.85
N ILE A 102 -10.37 21.76 1.21
CA ILE A 102 -9.25 21.36 0.35
C ILE A 102 -9.18 19.82 0.24
N LEU A 103 -8.71 19.32 -0.89
CA LEU A 103 -8.45 17.89 -1.09
C LEU A 103 -7.07 17.51 -0.54
N VAL A 104 -7.06 16.68 0.50
CA VAL A 104 -5.83 16.15 1.12
C VAL A 104 -5.70 14.67 0.78
N GLY A 105 -4.54 14.24 0.31
CA GLY A 105 -4.31 12.83 -0.03
C GLY A 105 -3.01 12.24 0.47
N ASP A 106 -3.04 10.92 0.72
CA ASP A 106 -1.87 10.13 1.13
C ASP A 106 -1.85 8.75 0.48
N MET A 107 -0.81 7.98 0.77
CA MET A 107 -0.54 6.65 0.22
C MET A 107 -0.31 5.62 1.32
N PHE A 108 -1.19 4.62 1.44
CA PHE A 108 -1.22 3.67 2.55
C PHE A 108 -0.81 2.23 2.20
N ASP A 109 -0.62 1.86 0.93
CA ASP A 109 -0.16 0.50 0.56
C ASP A 109 1.14 0.14 1.30
N GLY A 110 2.11 1.04 1.30
CA GLY A 110 3.38 0.83 2.00
C GLY A 110 3.25 0.85 3.52
N GLU A 111 2.36 1.66 4.06
CA GLU A 111 2.05 1.67 5.50
C GLU A 111 1.53 0.30 5.96
N GLY A 112 0.65 -0.33 5.16
CA GLY A 112 0.17 -1.68 5.44
C GLY A 112 1.31 -2.69 5.46
N PHE A 113 2.23 -2.62 4.51
CA PHE A 113 3.40 -3.50 4.51
C PHE A 113 4.26 -3.31 5.78
N VAL A 114 4.58 -2.07 6.12
CA VAL A 114 5.40 -1.72 7.30
C VAL A 114 4.74 -2.16 8.61
N ARG A 115 3.44 -1.91 8.78
CA ARG A 115 2.68 -2.35 9.97
C ARG A 115 2.72 -3.87 10.12
N GLY A 116 2.59 -4.64 9.03
CA GLY A 116 2.73 -6.09 9.05
C GLY A 116 4.12 -6.56 9.48
N VAL A 117 5.17 -5.92 9.00
CA VAL A 117 6.57 -6.20 9.43
C VAL A 117 6.74 -5.94 10.93
N LEU A 118 6.28 -4.79 11.41
CA LEU A 118 6.36 -4.40 12.83
C LEU A 118 5.55 -5.33 13.73
N ARG A 119 4.33 -5.72 13.30
CA ARG A 119 3.48 -6.65 14.05
C ARG A 119 4.09 -8.04 14.19
N LYS A 120 4.91 -8.45 13.23
CA LYS A 120 5.70 -9.69 13.30
C LYS A 120 6.99 -9.54 14.14
N GLY A 121 7.15 -8.42 14.85
CA GLY A 121 8.24 -8.17 15.80
C GLY A 121 9.56 -7.69 15.16
N ARG A 122 9.57 -7.38 13.84
CA ARG A 122 10.78 -6.87 13.20
C ARG A 122 10.96 -5.38 13.47
N VAL A 123 12.14 -4.99 13.91
CA VAL A 123 12.52 -3.58 14.06
C VAL A 123 13.01 -3.04 12.70
N LEU A 124 12.49 -1.89 12.30
CA LEU A 124 12.85 -1.23 11.04
C LEU A 124 13.82 -0.06 11.24
N ALA A 125 13.77 0.61 12.40
CA ALA A 125 14.69 1.71 12.69
C ALA A 125 16.15 1.22 12.63
N GLY A 126 16.95 1.87 11.78
CA GLY A 126 18.34 1.51 11.55
C GLY A 126 18.58 0.28 10.66
N ALA A 127 17.53 -0.41 10.20
CA ALA A 127 17.65 -1.58 9.34
C ALA A 127 18.10 -1.21 7.91
N ARG A 128 18.69 -2.20 7.20
CA ARG A 128 19.00 -2.13 5.77
C ARG A 128 17.90 -2.87 5.00
N ALA A 129 17.27 -2.21 4.04
CA ALA A 129 16.20 -2.81 3.26
C ALA A 129 16.49 -2.81 1.76
N LEU A 130 16.13 -3.92 1.08
CA LEU A 130 16.17 -4.05 -0.38
C LEU A 130 14.73 -4.17 -0.90
N VAL A 131 14.35 -3.33 -1.84
CA VAL A 131 13.06 -3.41 -2.53
C VAL A 131 13.30 -3.65 -4.02
N VAL A 132 12.80 -4.77 -4.51
CA VAL A 132 12.84 -5.15 -5.94
C VAL A 132 11.46 -4.88 -6.54
N GLY A 133 11.39 -3.93 -7.46
CA GLY A 133 10.17 -3.35 -8.04
C GLY A 133 9.91 -1.93 -7.53
N SER A 134 9.90 -0.96 -8.44
CA SER A 134 9.67 0.47 -8.16
C SER A 134 8.36 0.99 -8.78
N GLY A 135 7.43 0.09 -9.08
CA GLY A 135 6.07 0.43 -9.51
C GLY A 135 5.25 1.07 -8.39
N GLY A 136 3.94 1.25 -8.58
CA GLY A 136 3.08 1.95 -7.62
C GLY A 136 3.14 1.44 -6.18
N VAL A 137 3.05 0.11 -5.99
CA VAL A 137 3.13 -0.51 -4.65
C VAL A 137 4.56 -0.48 -4.11
N GLY A 138 5.57 -0.79 -4.93
CA GLY A 138 6.97 -0.74 -4.53
C GLY A 138 7.39 0.66 -4.08
N SER A 139 7.01 1.70 -4.82
CA SER A 139 7.26 3.11 -4.44
C SER A 139 6.59 3.48 -3.11
N ALA A 140 5.38 2.97 -2.85
CA ALA A 140 4.69 3.18 -1.59
C ALA A 140 5.40 2.49 -0.42
N ILE A 141 5.87 1.25 -0.61
CA ILE A 141 6.62 0.50 0.41
C ILE A 141 7.94 1.21 0.72
N VAL A 142 8.66 1.64 -0.31
CA VAL A 142 9.92 2.39 -0.17
C VAL A 142 9.69 3.68 0.63
N ALA A 143 8.65 4.46 0.33
CA ALA A 143 8.30 5.67 1.06
C ALA A 143 7.99 5.38 2.54
N SER A 144 7.26 4.30 2.81
CA SER A 144 6.89 3.91 4.17
C SER A 144 8.05 3.32 4.97
N LEU A 145 8.95 2.58 4.35
CA LEU A 145 10.20 2.12 4.98
C LEU A 145 11.11 3.29 5.35
N ALA A 146 11.25 4.30 4.47
CA ALA A 146 11.98 5.53 4.77
C ALA A 146 11.37 6.28 5.97
N LYS A 147 10.04 6.41 6.00
CA LYS A 147 9.29 6.99 7.14
C LYS A 147 9.49 6.20 8.43
N ALA A 148 9.61 4.88 8.34
CA ALA A 148 9.86 3.99 9.48
C ALA A 148 11.31 4.05 10.01
N GLY A 149 12.20 4.81 9.37
CA GLY A 149 13.55 5.08 9.85
C GLY A 149 14.58 4.01 9.50
N VAL A 150 14.42 3.28 8.39
CA VAL A 150 15.50 2.42 7.90
C VAL A 150 16.75 3.26 7.60
N ALA A 151 17.94 2.71 7.85
CA ALA A 151 19.21 3.43 7.63
C ALA A 151 19.65 3.39 6.17
N GLU A 152 19.27 2.34 5.44
CA GLU A 152 19.64 2.13 4.05
C GLU A 152 18.47 1.54 3.25
N LEU A 153 18.25 2.08 2.06
CA LEU A 153 17.32 1.55 1.06
C LEU A 153 18.06 1.28 -0.25
N ALA A 154 18.11 0.02 -0.64
CA ALA A 154 18.55 -0.39 -1.98
C ALA A 154 17.32 -0.65 -2.86
N LEU A 155 17.35 -0.12 -4.07
CA LEU A 155 16.26 -0.20 -5.04
C LEU A 155 16.71 -0.89 -6.30
N PHE A 156 15.89 -1.79 -6.81
CA PHE A 156 16.08 -2.38 -8.13
C PHE A 156 14.76 -2.40 -8.90
N ASP A 157 14.84 -2.01 -10.16
CA ASP A 157 13.74 -2.18 -11.13
C ASP A 157 14.32 -2.42 -12.52
N ALA A 158 13.64 -3.21 -13.34
CA ALA A 158 14.01 -3.40 -14.74
C ALA A 158 13.88 -2.10 -15.56
N HIS A 159 13.00 -1.20 -15.13
CA HIS A 159 12.82 0.14 -15.69
C HIS A 159 13.63 1.17 -14.90
N SER A 160 14.86 1.42 -15.33
CA SER A 160 15.80 2.31 -14.64
C SER A 160 15.26 3.72 -14.42
N ALA A 161 14.46 4.25 -15.34
CA ALA A 161 13.86 5.59 -15.20
C ALA A 161 12.91 5.67 -13.98
N THR A 162 12.07 4.66 -13.78
CA THR A 162 11.14 4.59 -12.63
C THR A 162 11.92 4.48 -11.32
N MET A 163 12.94 3.63 -11.27
CA MET A 163 13.82 3.44 -10.12
C MET A 163 14.56 4.74 -9.76
N ASN A 164 15.19 5.38 -10.74
CA ASN A 164 15.94 6.61 -10.51
C ASN A 164 15.06 7.76 -10.04
N GLY A 165 13.88 7.94 -10.66
CA GLY A 165 12.92 8.96 -10.23
C GLY A 165 12.43 8.74 -8.79
N LEU A 166 12.25 7.48 -8.35
CA LEU A 166 11.94 7.17 -6.96
C LEU A 166 13.11 7.51 -6.03
N ALA A 167 14.35 7.16 -6.41
CA ALA A 167 15.55 7.45 -5.64
C ALA A 167 15.78 8.97 -5.49
N GLU A 168 15.50 9.76 -6.53
CA GLU A 168 15.56 11.23 -6.48
C GLU A 168 14.55 11.79 -5.46
N ARG A 169 13.30 11.33 -5.50
CA ARG A 169 12.29 11.74 -4.51
C ARG A 169 12.68 11.34 -3.09
N LEU A 170 13.22 10.13 -2.90
CA LEU A 170 13.72 9.71 -1.58
C LEU A 170 14.80 10.64 -1.06
N ARG A 171 15.83 10.96 -1.85
CA ARG A 171 16.91 11.86 -1.45
C ARG A 171 16.42 13.27 -1.13
N ALA A 172 15.40 13.75 -1.86
CA ALA A 172 14.81 15.06 -1.61
C ALA A 172 14.07 15.14 -0.28
N TYR A 173 13.35 14.08 0.11
CA TYR A 173 12.54 14.08 1.35
C TYR A 173 13.22 13.43 2.55
N TYR A 174 14.22 12.57 2.32
CA TYR A 174 14.97 11.85 3.35
C TYR A 174 16.48 11.95 3.07
N PRO A 175 17.09 13.15 3.18
CA PRO A 175 18.49 13.36 2.78
C PRO A 175 19.52 12.58 3.63
N ALA A 176 19.16 12.16 4.84
CA ALA A 176 20.01 11.35 5.69
C ALA A 176 19.93 9.84 5.38
N LEU A 177 18.96 9.41 4.58
CA LEU A 177 18.79 8.01 4.20
C LEU A 177 19.80 7.62 3.13
N LYS A 178 20.61 6.60 3.40
CA LYS A 178 21.47 6.02 2.38
C LYS A 178 20.61 5.32 1.32
N THR A 179 20.65 5.82 0.08
CA THR A 179 19.87 5.28 -1.04
C THR A 179 20.79 4.74 -2.12
N GLU A 180 20.72 3.44 -2.38
CA GLU A 180 21.44 2.74 -3.44
C GLU A 180 20.47 2.29 -4.54
N VAL A 181 20.97 2.15 -5.78
CA VAL A 181 20.16 1.74 -6.93
C VAL A 181 20.93 0.76 -7.83
N GLY A 182 20.18 -0.11 -8.51
CA GLY A 182 20.70 -0.93 -9.61
C GLY A 182 21.15 -2.34 -9.23
N SER A 183 21.23 -2.68 -7.94
CA SER A 183 21.52 -4.05 -7.51
C SER A 183 20.30 -4.72 -6.89
N LYS A 184 20.07 -6.00 -7.22
CA LYS A 184 19.10 -6.88 -6.56
C LYS A 184 19.76 -8.01 -5.77
N ASP A 185 21.07 -7.84 -5.44
CA ASP A 185 21.76 -8.79 -4.57
C ASP A 185 21.22 -8.69 -3.14
N PRO A 186 20.62 -9.76 -2.59
CA PRO A 186 20.00 -9.71 -1.28
C PRO A 186 20.96 -9.82 -0.10
N ALA A 187 22.26 -10.00 -0.34
CA ALA A 187 23.22 -10.24 0.73
C ALA A 187 23.37 -9.03 1.67
N GLY A 188 23.25 -9.28 2.98
CA GLY A 188 23.49 -8.27 4.02
C GLY A 188 22.32 -7.32 4.29
N PHE A 189 21.13 -7.57 3.73
CA PHE A 189 19.92 -6.82 4.06
C PHE A 189 19.13 -7.48 5.20
N ASP A 190 18.56 -6.64 6.07
CA ASP A 190 17.70 -7.05 7.17
C ASP A 190 16.26 -7.31 6.72
N VAL A 191 15.81 -6.55 5.73
CA VAL A 191 14.48 -6.65 5.14
C VAL A 191 14.60 -6.69 3.63
N ILE A 192 13.90 -7.64 3.01
CA ILE A 192 13.85 -7.79 1.55
C ILE A 192 12.40 -7.83 1.10
N VAL A 193 12.09 -7.09 0.04
CA VAL A 193 10.73 -7.01 -0.50
C VAL A 193 10.72 -7.31 -1.99
N ASN A 194 9.90 -8.29 -2.39
CA ASN A 194 9.50 -8.45 -3.77
C ASN A 194 8.23 -7.62 -4.03
N ALA A 195 8.37 -6.48 -4.67
CA ALA A 195 7.28 -5.61 -5.10
C ALA A 195 7.03 -5.67 -6.63
N THR A 196 7.52 -6.74 -7.28
CA THR A 196 7.28 -7.03 -8.69
C THR A 196 6.09 -7.96 -8.88
N PRO A 197 5.58 -8.14 -10.12
CA PRO A 197 4.60 -9.18 -10.45
C PRO A 197 5.17 -10.61 -10.43
N LEU A 198 6.48 -10.80 -10.28
CA LEU A 198 7.11 -12.13 -10.28
C LEU A 198 6.59 -12.99 -9.13
N GLY A 199 6.12 -14.19 -9.46
CA GLY A 199 5.42 -15.09 -8.55
C GLY A 199 3.90 -15.13 -8.77
N MET A 200 3.36 -14.33 -9.70
CA MET A 200 1.95 -14.44 -10.12
C MET A 200 1.69 -15.66 -11.00
N LYS A 201 2.70 -16.15 -11.71
CA LYS A 201 2.66 -17.36 -12.54
C LYS A 201 3.68 -18.37 -12.03
N GLU A 202 3.36 -19.65 -12.15
CA GLU A 202 4.31 -20.72 -11.77
C GLU A 202 5.62 -20.69 -12.57
N SER A 203 5.54 -20.22 -13.84
CA SER A 203 6.69 -20.08 -14.72
C SER A 203 7.56 -18.84 -14.46
N ASP A 204 7.15 -17.96 -13.53
CA ASP A 204 7.93 -16.76 -13.25
C ASP A 204 9.27 -17.13 -12.60
N PRO A 205 10.37 -16.48 -12.97
CA PRO A 205 11.63 -16.63 -12.27
C PRO A 205 11.56 -16.02 -10.87
N LEU A 206 12.43 -16.45 -9.97
CA LEU A 206 12.60 -15.79 -8.69
C LEU A 206 13.07 -14.35 -8.87
N PRO A 207 12.60 -13.39 -8.04
CA PRO A 207 12.94 -11.97 -8.20
C PRO A 207 14.43 -11.69 -7.95
N MET A 208 15.09 -12.55 -7.19
CA MET A 208 16.51 -12.43 -6.82
C MET A 208 17.11 -13.80 -6.45
N GLU A 209 18.41 -13.84 -6.19
CA GLU A 209 19.13 -15.07 -5.81
C GLU A 209 18.89 -15.42 -4.33
N VAL A 210 17.92 -16.29 -4.07
CA VAL A 210 17.50 -16.67 -2.70
C VAL A 210 18.65 -17.31 -1.90
N ALA A 211 19.60 -18.01 -2.56
CA ALA A 211 20.73 -18.62 -1.90
C ALA A 211 21.60 -17.63 -1.11
N ARG A 212 21.57 -16.34 -1.46
CA ARG A 212 22.32 -15.27 -0.81
C ARG A 212 21.55 -14.55 0.32
N ILE A 213 20.28 -14.91 0.57
CA ILE A 213 19.49 -14.35 1.67
C ILE A 213 19.95 -15.01 2.99
N SER A 214 20.24 -14.20 4.01
CA SER A 214 20.53 -14.70 5.35
C SER A 214 19.28 -15.27 6.03
N PRO A 215 19.38 -16.36 6.82
CA PRO A 215 18.26 -16.86 7.63
C PRO A 215 17.65 -15.83 8.58
N SER A 216 18.43 -14.82 9.02
CA SER A 216 17.97 -13.75 9.90
C SER A 216 17.20 -12.64 9.16
N THR A 217 17.18 -12.65 7.83
CA THR A 217 16.50 -11.64 7.01
C THR A 217 14.97 -11.83 7.07
N PHE A 218 14.25 -10.72 7.16
CA PHE A 218 12.80 -10.70 6.96
C PHE A 218 12.48 -10.56 5.46
N VAL A 219 11.65 -11.43 4.92
CA VAL A 219 11.33 -11.46 3.49
C VAL A 219 9.84 -11.25 3.28
N GLY A 220 9.46 -10.21 2.56
CA GLY A 220 8.07 -9.92 2.24
C GLY A 220 7.80 -9.79 0.75
N GLU A 221 6.53 -9.86 0.37
CA GLU A 221 6.09 -9.60 -1.00
C GLU A 221 4.68 -9.03 -1.07
N VAL A 222 4.28 -8.61 -2.28
CA VAL A 222 2.96 -8.00 -2.56
C VAL A 222 2.08 -8.86 -3.46
N VAL A 223 2.52 -10.04 -3.85
CA VAL A 223 1.73 -10.97 -4.67
C VAL A 223 0.59 -11.55 -3.84
N MET A 224 -0.65 -11.47 -4.36
CA MET A 224 -1.86 -11.91 -3.66
C MET A 224 -2.59 -13.08 -4.38
N LYS A 225 -2.05 -13.57 -5.49
CA LYS A 225 -2.67 -14.63 -6.28
C LYS A 225 -2.61 -16.00 -5.61
N GLN A 226 -1.58 -16.22 -4.81
CA GLN A 226 -1.38 -17.40 -3.96
C GLN A 226 -0.80 -16.97 -2.62
N GLU A 227 -1.09 -17.71 -1.57
CA GLU A 227 -0.66 -17.34 -0.22
C GLU A 227 0.86 -17.41 -0.07
N ILE A 228 1.47 -18.52 -0.53
CA ILE A 228 2.91 -18.73 -0.48
C ILE A 228 3.43 -18.91 -1.91
N THR A 229 4.13 -17.92 -2.41
CA THR A 229 4.79 -17.99 -3.71
C THR A 229 6.07 -18.85 -3.65
N PRO A 230 6.62 -19.29 -4.80
CA PRO A 230 7.92 -19.96 -4.84
C PRO A 230 9.04 -19.16 -4.15
N PHE A 231 9.02 -17.83 -4.24
CA PHE A 231 9.98 -16.96 -3.57
C PHE A 231 9.87 -17.02 -2.05
N LEU A 232 8.67 -16.86 -1.49
CA LEU A 232 8.45 -16.96 -0.04
C LEU A 232 8.69 -18.39 0.48
N ALA A 233 8.32 -19.43 -0.28
CA ALA A 233 8.61 -20.81 0.08
C ALA A 233 10.11 -21.06 0.21
N ALA A 234 10.90 -20.57 -0.76
CA ALA A 234 12.36 -20.71 -0.74
C ALA A 234 13.00 -19.91 0.41
N ALA A 235 12.52 -18.69 0.69
CA ALA A 235 12.99 -17.89 1.82
C ALA A 235 12.67 -18.57 3.17
N ARG A 236 11.45 -19.10 3.33
CA ARG A 236 11.03 -19.83 4.54
C ARG A 236 11.85 -21.10 4.76
N ALA A 237 12.16 -21.84 3.68
CA ALA A 237 13.03 -23.03 3.76
C ALA A 237 14.46 -22.70 4.23
N ARG A 238 14.90 -21.45 4.03
CA ARG A 238 16.19 -20.95 4.57
C ARG A 238 16.11 -20.48 6.03
N GLY A 239 14.93 -20.51 6.66
CA GLY A 239 14.71 -20.05 8.03
C GLY A 239 14.30 -18.59 8.16
N CYS A 240 14.05 -17.90 7.05
CA CYS A 240 13.61 -16.50 7.07
C CYS A 240 12.19 -16.38 7.64
N GLN A 241 11.96 -15.33 8.42
CA GLN A 241 10.62 -14.87 8.73
C GLN A 241 10.01 -14.23 7.48
N ILE A 242 8.75 -14.54 7.17
CA ILE A 242 8.11 -14.09 5.93
C ILE A 242 6.83 -13.27 6.15
N GLN A 243 6.49 -12.45 5.16
CA GLN A 243 5.22 -11.73 5.06
C GLN A 243 4.59 -11.98 3.70
N ILE A 244 3.35 -12.47 3.70
CA ILE A 244 2.56 -12.74 2.50
C ILE A 244 1.88 -11.46 1.99
N GLY A 245 1.55 -11.41 0.69
CA GLY A 245 0.96 -10.22 0.09
C GLY A 245 -0.39 -9.81 0.69
N THR A 246 -1.21 -10.77 1.12
CA THR A 246 -2.52 -10.50 1.73
C THR A 246 -2.41 -9.84 3.12
N ASP A 247 -1.30 -9.98 3.83
CA ASP A 247 -1.10 -9.27 5.10
C ASP A 247 -1.19 -7.75 4.91
N MET A 248 -0.57 -7.22 3.86
CA MET A 248 -0.60 -5.80 3.55
C MET A 248 -2.03 -5.27 3.41
N LEU A 249 -2.95 -6.05 2.80
CA LEU A 249 -4.34 -5.63 2.60
C LEU A 249 -5.07 -5.35 3.92
N PHE A 250 -4.88 -6.21 4.94
CA PHE A 250 -5.54 -6.04 6.24
C PHE A 250 -4.80 -5.03 7.13
N GLU A 251 -3.48 -4.97 7.04
CA GLU A 251 -2.66 -4.06 7.85
C GLU A 251 -2.80 -2.58 7.43
N GLN A 252 -3.16 -2.28 6.18
CA GLN A 252 -3.35 -0.89 5.74
C GLN A 252 -4.68 -0.29 6.19
N ILE A 253 -5.73 -1.11 6.44
CA ILE A 253 -7.07 -0.60 6.74
C ILE A 253 -7.12 0.23 8.04
N PRO A 254 -6.46 -0.14 9.15
CA PRO A 254 -6.36 0.73 10.31
C PRO A 254 -5.84 2.14 10.00
N ALA A 255 -4.82 2.25 9.13
CA ALA A 255 -4.27 3.55 8.73
C ALA A 255 -5.27 4.38 7.89
N TYR A 256 -6.04 3.76 7.03
CA TYR A 256 -7.13 4.44 6.32
C TYR A 256 -8.22 4.93 7.28
N LEU A 257 -8.62 4.10 8.25
CA LEU A 257 -9.62 4.49 9.24
C LEU A 257 -9.15 5.70 10.05
N GLU A 258 -7.89 5.71 10.48
CA GLU A 258 -7.25 6.84 11.16
C GLU A 258 -7.26 8.09 10.28
N PHE A 259 -6.87 7.97 9.00
CA PHE A 259 -6.86 9.07 8.05
C PHE A 259 -8.25 9.66 7.81
N PHE A 260 -9.28 8.83 7.74
CA PHE A 260 -10.67 9.27 7.60
C PHE A 260 -11.32 9.70 8.92
N GLY A 261 -10.62 9.61 10.05
CA GLY A 261 -11.15 9.99 11.37
C GLY A 261 -12.21 9.03 11.92
N PHE A 262 -12.16 7.77 11.51
CA PHE A 262 -12.95 6.69 12.11
C PHE A 262 -12.19 6.05 13.29
N ARG A 263 -12.93 5.32 14.10
CA ARG A 263 -12.33 4.43 15.11
C ARG A 263 -11.41 3.44 14.40
N THR A 264 -10.17 3.33 14.87
CA THR A 264 -9.22 2.34 14.38
C THR A 264 -9.54 0.93 14.89
N THR A 265 -8.93 -0.07 14.30
CA THR A 265 -9.13 -1.49 14.59
C THR A 265 -7.83 -2.26 14.39
N THR A 266 -7.89 -3.58 14.58
CA THR A 266 -6.77 -4.47 14.30
C THR A 266 -7.03 -5.29 13.02
N PRO A 267 -5.98 -5.76 12.33
CA PRO A 267 -6.12 -6.69 11.22
C PRO A 267 -6.89 -7.97 11.58
N ASP A 268 -6.76 -8.45 12.81
CA ASP A 268 -7.45 -9.65 13.27
C ASP A 268 -8.96 -9.43 13.40
N GLU A 269 -9.38 -8.28 13.94
CA GLU A 269 -10.79 -7.89 13.98
C GLU A 269 -11.39 -7.75 12.58
N LEU A 270 -10.61 -7.20 11.62
CA LEU A 270 -11.03 -7.08 10.22
C LEU A 270 -11.16 -8.46 9.55
N ARG A 271 -10.17 -9.36 9.75
CA ARG A 271 -10.22 -10.73 9.22
C ARG A 271 -11.43 -11.50 9.75
N ALA A 272 -11.78 -11.31 11.04
CA ALA A 272 -12.90 -11.97 11.67
C ALA A 272 -14.29 -11.54 11.12
N VAL A 273 -14.37 -10.40 10.44
CA VAL A 273 -15.64 -9.89 9.89
C VAL A 273 -15.67 -9.82 8.37
N ALA A 274 -14.50 -9.90 7.71
CA ALA A 274 -14.39 -9.79 6.27
C ALA A 274 -15.20 -10.88 5.54
N GLN A 275 -15.89 -10.49 4.48
CA GLN A 275 -16.72 -11.37 3.63
C GLN A 275 -16.10 -11.45 2.22
N ILE A 276 -14.80 -11.78 2.15
CA ILE A 276 -14.09 -11.85 0.87
C ILE A 276 -14.47 -13.16 0.16
N ASN A 277 -15.10 -13.04 -1.00
CA ASN A 277 -15.27 -14.12 -1.94
C ASN A 277 -14.12 -14.08 -2.97
N TYR A 278 -13.44 -15.22 -3.18
CA TYR A 278 -12.34 -15.40 -4.14
C TYR A 278 -12.85 -15.98 -5.46
#